data_22b94000d52d207fc0b7cc955e727715
#
_entry.id   22b94000d52d207fc0b7cc955e727715
#
_cell.length_a   1.000
_cell.length_b   1.000
_cell.length_c   1.000
_cell.angle_alpha   90.00
_cell.angle_beta   90.00
_cell.angle_gamma   90.00
#
_symmetry.space_group_name_H-M   'P 1'
#
loop_
_entity.id
_entity.type
_entity.pdbx_description
1 polymer ?
#
loop_
_entity_poly.entity_id
_entity_poly.type
_entity_poly.pdbx_seq_one_letter_code
_entity_poly.pdbx_strand_id
1 'polypeptide(L)'
;MREQIDPQVQAIVFTHAHADHIMGLDDADLRLQAARAGPTVPRGRRRRGSRWARVYSYAFDERTDELHSRPQLEFVRIGLEPFELLGVTVRPFRLMHGRTPVLGFRVGDIAYATDCNAIPAESWPLLADLDTLVLDALWDEPHPTHFNVAQALEVIERVQPRRAFLTHVSHRLDYAATNARLPPHVRLSHDGLRLP
;
A
#
# COMPACT_ATOMS: atom_id res chain seq x y z
N MET A 1 13.83 -11.72 -12.93
CA MET A 1 12.62 -11.86 -13.77
C MET A 1 11.63 -10.84 -13.25
N ARG A 2 11.09 -9.96 -14.09
CA ARG A 2 9.94 -9.13 -13.69
C ARG A 2 8.75 -10.08 -13.55
N GLU A 3 8.22 -10.22 -12.36
CA GLU A 3 6.93 -10.87 -12.18
C GLU A 3 5.90 -9.99 -12.89
N GLN A 4 5.21 -10.54 -13.88
CA GLN A 4 4.15 -9.82 -14.57
C GLN A 4 2.97 -9.68 -13.62
N ILE A 5 2.39 -8.49 -13.56
CA ILE A 5 1.10 -8.29 -12.89
C ILE A 5 0.11 -9.25 -13.57
N ASP A 6 -0.62 -10.02 -12.76
CA ASP A 6 -1.65 -10.90 -13.28
C ASP A 6 -2.62 -10.09 -14.16
N PRO A 7 -2.85 -10.50 -15.43
CA PRO A 7 -3.76 -9.77 -16.33
C PRO A 7 -5.21 -9.75 -15.83
N GLN A 8 -5.51 -10.41 -14.72
CA GLN A 8 -6.82 -10.44 -14.09
C GLN A 8 -6.98 -9.42 -12.94
N VAL A 9 -6.04 -8.49 -12.72
CA VAL A 9 -6.22 -7.42 -11.72
C VAL A 9 -7.44 -6.59 -12.09
N GLN A 10 -8.45 -6.58 -11.21
CA GLN A 10 -9.73 -5.89 -11.42
C GLN A 10 -9.82 -4.59 -10.60
N ALA A 11 -9.02 -4.45 -9.56
CA ALA A 11 -8.98 -3.26 -8.71
C ALA A 11 -7.59 -3.05 -8.11
N ILE A 12 -7.24 -1.79 -7.89
CA ILE A 12 -6.03 -1.38 -7.18
C ILE A 12 -6.43 -0.45 -6.04
N VAL A 13 -5.88 -0.69 -4.85
CA VAL A 13 -6.05 0.18 -3.68
C VAL A 13 -4.71 0.83 -3.37
N PHE A 14 -4.70 2.16 -3.29
CA PHE A 14 -3.48 2.92 -3.05
C PHE A 14 -3.40 3.43 -1.62
N THR A 15 -2.26 3.22 -0.98
CA THR A 15 -1.94 3.76 0.34
C THR A 15 -1.78 5.28 0.29
N HIS A 16 -1.03 5.77 -0.68
CA HIS A 16 -0.76 7.19 -0.90
C HIS A 16 -0.24 7.46 -2.34
N ALA A 17 0.19 8.69 -2.63
CA ALA A 17 0.52 9.14 -4.00
C ALA A 17 2.01 9.43 -4.21
N HIS A 18 2.94 8.74 -3.52
CA HIS A 18 4.35 8.79 -3.89
C HIS A 18 4.59 7.98 -5.17
N ALA A 19 5.64 8.34 -5.92
CA ALA A 19 5.88 7.81 -7.25
C ALA A 19 6.09 6.29 -7.27
N ASP A 20 6.84 5.77 -6.33
CA ASP A 20 7.15 4.35 -6.14
C ASP A 20 5.91 3.48 -5.79
N HIS A 21 4.80 4.12 -5.38
CA HIS A 21 3.53 3.44 -5.11
C HIS A 21 2.50 3.58 -6.22
N ILE A 22 2.73 4.43 -7.22
CA ILE A 22 1.73 4.71 -8.26
C ILE A 22 2.22 4.48 -9.69
N MET A 23 3.55 4.50 -9.95
CA MET A 23 4.07 4.48 -11.32
C MET A 23 3.86 3.15 -12.06
N GLY A 24 3.61 2.05 -11.35
CA GLY A 24 3.23 0.78 -11.97
C GLY A 24 1.79 0.72 -12.52
N LEU A 25 1.02 1.81 -12.40
CA LEU A 25 -0.35 1.84 -12.91
C LEU A 25 -0.42 1.69 -14.45
N ASP A 26 0.59 2.15 -15.18
CA ASP A 26 0.66 2.00 -16.63
C ASP A 26 0.87 0.55 -17.09
N ASP A 27 1.41 -0.32 -16.22
CA ASP A 27 1.61 -1.73 -16.51
C ASP A 27 0.34 -2.57 -16.25
N ALA A 28 -0.70 -1.98 -15.67
CA ALA A 28 -1.96 -2.65 -15.40
C ALA A 28 -2.85 -2.62 -16.64
N ASP A 29 -3.27 -3.78 -17.15
CA ASP A 29 -4.23 -3.87 -18.26
C ASP A 29 -5.64 -3.48 -17.76
N LEU A 30 -6.39 -2.74 -18.40
CA LEU A 30 -6.79 -1.35 -18.34
C LEU A 30 -8.30 -1.17 -18.20
N ARG A 31 -8.95 -2.03 -17.39
CA ARG A 31 -10.32 -1.80 -16.90
C ARG A 31 -10.36 -1.88 -15.38
N LEU A 32 -9.68 -0.95 -14.72
CA LEU A 32 -9.48 -1.02 -13.28
C LEU A 32 -10.33 0.00 -12.53
N GLN A 33 -10.98 -0.46 -11.46
CA GLN A 33 -11.45 0.41 -10.39
C GLN A 33 -10.29 0.70 -9.44
N ALA A 34 -9.80 1.94 -9.43
CA ALA A 34 -8.72 2.33 -8.54
C ALA A 34 -9.27 3.08 -7.32
N ALA A 35 -9.16 2.48 -6.15
CA ALA A 35 -9.50 3.12 -4.87
C ALA A 35 -8.31 3.90 -4.31
N ARG A 36 -8.48 5.19 -4.00
CA ARG A 36 -7.41 6.07 -3.50
C ARG A 36 -7.76 6.80 -2.22
N ALA A 37 -6.75 7.02 -1.38
CA ALA A 37 -6.86 7.88 -0.20
C ALA A 37 -6.95 9.37 -0.56
N GLY A 38 -7.74 10.11 0.20
CA GLY A 38 -7.74 11.58 0.15
C GLY A 38 -9.15 12.20 0.38
N PRO A 39 -9.29 13.54 0.63
CA PRO A 39 -10.56 14.20 0.95
C PRO A 39 -11.57 14.09 -0.20
N THR A 40 -12.85 13.77 0.09
CA THR A 40 -13.95 13.54 -0.86
C THR A 40 -14.18 14.71 -1.82
N VAL A 41 -14.24 14.43 -3.13
CA VAL A 41 -14.72 15.38 -4.15
C VAL A 41 -16.00 14.79 -4.77
N PRO A 42 -17.09 15.54 -4.84
CA PRO A 42 -18.32 15.06 -5.48
C PRO A 42 -18.11 14.67 -6.94
N ARG A 43 -18.85 13.65 -7.41
CA ARG A 43 -18.95 13.30 -8.83
C ARG A 43 -19.15 14.56 -9.68
N GLY A 44 -18.31 14.77 -10.67
CA GLY A 44 -18.51 15.80 -11.70
C GLY A 44 -17.66 17.06 -11.61
N ARG A 45 -16.77 17.24 -10.63
CA ARG A 45 -15.82 18.37 -10.63
C ARG A 45 -14.37 17.88 -10.63
N ARG A 46 -13.75 17.97 -11.82
CA ARG A 46 -12.31 17.86 -12.00
C ARG A 46 -11.61 18.89 -11.09
N ARG A 47 -10.97 18.48 -9.99
CA ARG A 47 -9.98 19.34 -9.38
C ARG A 47 -8.67 19.17 -10.17
N ARG A 48 -8.38 20.14 -11.05
CA ARG A 48 -7.04 20.43 -11.52
C ARG A 48 -6.19 20.69 -10.27
N GLY A 49 -5.36 19.72 -9.88
CA GLY A 49 -4.48 19.91 -8.72
C GLY A 49 -4.18 18.67 -7.90
N SER A 50 -4.87 17.55 -8.06
CA SER A 50 -4.44 16.30 -7.41
C SER A 50 -3.15 15.80 -8.08
N ARG A 51 -2.23 15.22 -7.29
CA ARG A 51 -0.99 14.64 -7.82
C ARG A 51 -1.28 13.60 -8.92
N TRP A 52 -2.30 12.78 -8.76
CA TRP A 52 -2.81 11.80 -9.73
C TRP A 52 -3.21 12.42 -11.07
N ALA A 53 -4.01 13.49 -11.04
CA ALA A 53 -4.44 14.17 -12.26
C ALA A 53 -3.29 14.85 -13.01
N ARG A 54 -2.16 15.09 -12.35
CA ARG A 54 -0.94 15.60 -12.99
C ARG A 54 -0.11 14.48 -13.61
N VAL A 55 0.09 13.38 -12.88
CA VAL A 55 0.92 12.25 -13.34
C VAL A 55 0.22 11.52 -14.49
N TYR A 56 -1.08 11.24 -14.34
CA TYR A 56 -1.88 10.49 -15.33
C TYR A 56 -2.85 11.38 -16.10
N SER A 57 -2.45 12.61 -16.42
CA SER A 57 -3.33 13.57 -17.11
C SER A 57 -3.88 13.04 -18.44
N TYR A 58 -3.10 12.27 -19.18
CA TYR A 58 -3.50 11.64 -20.43
C TYR A 58 -4.65 10.62 -20.25
N ALA A 59 -4.70 9.89 -19.13
CA ALA A 59 -5.77 8.93 -18.84
C ALA A 59 -7.14 9.61 -18.61
N PHE A 60 -7.14 10.93 -18.35
CA PHE A 60 -8.34 11.72 -18.07
C PHE A 60 -8.63 12.78 -19.14
N ASP A 61 -7.83 12.88 -20.19
CA ASP A 61 -8.08 13.85 -21.27
C ASP A 61 -9.09 13.26 -22.27
N GLU A 62 -10.28 13.82 -22.33
CA GLU A 62 -11.33 13.44 -23.29
C GLU A 62 -10.97 13.77 -24.74
N ARG A 63 -9.91 14.58 -24.96
CA ARG A 63 -9.45 14.99 -26.29
C ARG A 63 -8.43 14.03 -26.89
N THR A 64 -7.97 13.03 -26.15
CA THR A 64 -7.12 11.97 -26.71
C THR A 64 -7.96 11.16 -27.68
N ASP A 65 -7.62 11.20 -28.96
CA ASP A 65 -8.36 10.54 -30.00
C ASP A 65 -8.20 9.00 -29.93
N GLU A 66 -9.02 8.31 -30.75
CA GLU A 66 -9.17 6.85 -30.74
C GLU A 66 -7.89 6.06 -31.10
N LEU A 67 -6.82 6.74 -31.48
CA LEU A 67 -5.55 6.13 -31.89
C LEU A 67 -4.61 5.79 -30.72
N HIS A 68 -4.88 6.28 -29.52
CA HIS A 68 -4.06 6.01 -28.33
C HIS A 68 -4.82 5.09 -27.39
N SER A 69 -4.29 3.88 -27.14
CA SER A 69 -4.79 3.03 -26.04
C SER A 69 -4.53 3.77 -24.71
N ARG A 70 -5.60 4.15 -24.04
CA ARG A 70 -5.52 4.75 -22.70
C ARG A 70 -6.17 3.85 -21.67
N PRO A 71 -5.65 3.81 -20.44
CA PRO A 71 -6.30 3.09 -19.37
C PRO A 71 -7.69 3.68 -19.09
N GLN A 72 -8.68 2.82 -19.01
CA GLN A 72 -10.02 3.20 -18.56
C GLN A 72 -10.06 3.09 -17.03
N LEU A 73 -9.71 4.19 -16.35
CA LEU A 73 -9.60 4.22 -14.90
C LEU A 73 -10.82 4.89 -14.29
N GLU A 74 -11.51 4.19 -13.41
CA GLU A 74 -12.47 4.78 -12.49
C GLU A 74 -11.82 4.97 -11.12
N PHE A 75 -11.62 6.23 -10.70
CA PHE A 75 -11.10 6.53 -9.37
C PHE A 75 -12.22 6.68 -8.35
N VAL A 76 -12.29 5.73 -7.44
CA VAL A 76 -13.15 5.80 -6.27
C VAL A 76 -12.34 6.33 -5.10
N ARG A 77 -12.87 7.35 -4.42
CA ARG A 77 -12.24 7.90 -3.25
C ARG A 77 -12.66 7.13 -2.02
N ILE A 78 -11.69 6.73 -1.22
CA ILE A 78 -11.89 6.05 0.05
C ILE A 78 -11.44 6.94 1.22
N GLY A 79 -12.10 6.77 2.36
CA GLY A 79 -11.74 7.34 3.67
C GLY A 79 -11.22 6.25 4.61
N LEU A 80 -11.60 6.36 5.89
CA LEU A 80 -11.33 5.36 6.92
C LEU A 80 -12.50 4.40 7.13
N GLU A 81 -13.64 4.64 6.47
CA GLU A 81 -14.79 3.75 6.54
C GLU A 81 -14.51 2.44 5.79
N PRO A 82 -14.92 1.29 6.34
CA PRO A 82 -14.87 0.03 5.62
C PRO A 82 -15.62 0.09 4.30
N PHE A 83 -15.14 -0.59 3.28
CA PHE A 83 -15.78 -0.69 1.98
C PHE A 83 -15.66 -2.10 1.40
N GLU A 84 -16.60 -2.46 0.53
CA GLU A 84 -16.57 -3.73 -0.19
C GLU A 84 -15.78 -3.58 -1.50
N LEU A 85 -14.89 -4.52 -1.75
CA LEU A 85 -14.11 -4.62 -2.97
C LEU A 85 -14.03 -6.07 -3.43
N LEU A 86 -14.57 -6.39 -4.61
CA LEU A 86 -14.55 -7.74 -5.18
C LEU A 86 -15.06 -8.83 -4.21
N GLY A 87 -16.06 -8.50 -3.40
CA GLY A 87 -16.67 -9.45 -2.45
C GLY A 87 -15.94 -9.60 -1.12
N VAL A 88 -14.92 -8.79 -0.86
CA VAL A 88 -14.23 -8.74 0.44
C VAL A 88 -14.36 -7.36 1.09
N THR A 89 -14.50 -7.35 2.42
CA THR A 89 -14.50 -6.10 3.18
C THR A 89 -13.07 -5.63 3.40
N VAL A 90 -12.75 -4.44 2.90
CA VAL A 90 -11.49 -3.74 3.16
C VAL A 90 -11.69 -2.71 4.26
N ARG A 91 -10.85 -2.73 5.28
CA ARG A 91 -10.86 -1.79 6.40
C ARG A 91 -9.61 -0.92 6.37
N PRO A 92 -9.72 0.34 5.88
CA PRO A 92 -8.61 1.27 5.91
C PRO A 92 -8.30 1.70 7.35
N PHE A 93 -7.03 1.95 7.64
CA PHE A 93 -6.61 2.57 8.90
C PHE A 93 -5.50 3.58 8.65
N ARG A 94 -5.36 4.53 9.56
CA ARG A 94 -4.38 5.60 9.44
C ARG A 94 -3.00 5.14 9.87
N LEU A 95 -2.01 5.52 9.09
CA LEU A 95 -0.59 5.44 9.40
C LEU A 95 0.03 6.81 9.21
N MET A 96 1.22 7.03 9.77
CA MET A 96 1.97 8.26 9.59
C MET A 96 3.27 7.99 8.84
N HIS A 97 3.46 8.69 7.73
CA HIS A 97 4.68 8.74 6.96
C HIS A 97 5.36 10.09 7.22
N GLY A 98 6.16 10.16 8.25
CA GLY A 98 6.61 11.40 8.85
C GLY A 98 5.41 12.20 9.39
N ARG A 99 5.13 13.35 8.76
CA ARG A 99 3.98 14.20 9.10
C ARG A 99 2.75 13.98 8.20
N THR A 100 2.89 13.13 7.20
CA THR A 100 1.83 12.89 6.20
C THR A 100 1.02 11.67 6.61
N PRO A 101 -0.31 11.78 6.76
CA PRO A 101 -1.15 10.62 6.95
C PRO A 101 -1.24 9.81 5.66
N VAL A 102 -1.07 8.49 5.78
CA VAL A 102 -1.23 7.51 4.72
C VAL A 102 -2.17 6.40 5.18
N LEU A 103 -2.59 5.52 4.28
CA LEU A 103 -3.48 4.41 4.62
C LEU A 103 -2.73 3.09 4.69
N GLY A 104 -3.00 2.34 5.76
CA GLY A 104 -2.87 0.90 5.78
C GLY A 104 -4.24 0.25 5.50
N PHE A 105 -4.24 -1.05 5.20
CA PHE A 105 -5.46 -1.81 4.89
C PHE A 105 -5.48 -3.13 5.63
N ARG A 106 -6.67 -3.47 6.17
CA ARG A 106 -6.95 -4.79 6.71
C ARG A 106 -8.00 -5.48 5.87
N VAL A 107 -7.74 -6.74 5.50
CA VAL A 107 -8.68 -7.65 4.84
C VAL A 107 -8.70 -8.95 5.66
N GLY A 108 -9.83 -9.25 6.28
CA GLY A 108 -9.93 -10.40 7.19
C GLY A 108 -8.93 -10.30 8.34
N ASP A 109 -8.02 -11.24 8.42
CA ASP A 109 -6.93 -11.35 9.39
C ASP A 109 -5.55 -10.96 8.84
N ILE A 110 -5.50 -10.33 7.66
CA ILE A 110 -4.29 -9.81 7.04
C ILE A 110 -4.29 -8.28 7.12
N ALA A 111 -3.20 -7.67 7.55
CA ALA A 111 -2.98 -6.22 7.48
C ALA A 111 -1.74 -5.87 6.67
N TYR A 112 -1.86 -4.80 5.87
CA TYR A 112 -0.80 -4.21 5.05
C TYR A 112 -0.54 -2.78 5.52
N ALA A 113 0.66 -2.51 6.01
CA ALA A 113 1.07 -1.26 6.64
C ALA A 113 2.46 -0.83 6.13
N THR A 114 2.49 -0.22 4.95
CA THR A 114 3.74 0.27 4.34
C THR A 114 3.84 1.77 4.39
N ASP A 115 5.08 2.25 4.20
CA ASP A 115 5.44 3.68 4.23
C ASP A 115 4.98 4.37 5.51
N CYS A 116 5.48 3.88 6.63
CA CYS A 116 5.13 4.48 7.90
C CYS A 116 6.27 4.43 8.92
N ASN A 117 6.28 5.43 9.78
CA ASN A 117 7.16 5.49 10.96
C ASN A 117 6.37 5.61 12.27
N ALA A 118 5.03 5.65 12.19
CA ALA A 118 4.18 5.63 13.39
C ALA A 118 2.78 5.12 13.07
N ILE A 119 2.17 4.49 14.08
CA ILE A 119 0.81 3.98 14.07
C ILE A 119 0.00 4.78 15.11
N PRO A 120 -0.95 5.62 14.69
CA PRO A 120 -1.81 6.38 15.59
C PRO A 120 -2.64 5.49 16.51
N ALA A 121 -3.01 6.01 17.68
CA ALA A 121 -3.72 5.26 18.71
C ALA A 121 -5.02 4.62 18.21
N GLU A 122 -5.76 5.35 17.37
CA GLU A 122 -7.02 4.88 16.78
C GLU A 122 -6.86 3.70 15.81
N SER A 123 -5.66 3.45 15.31
CA SER A 123 -5.41 2.39 14.32
C SER A 123 -5.04 1.04 14.95
N TRP A 124 -4.55 1.03 16.20
CA TRP A 124 -4.14 -0.20 16.87
C TRP A 124 -5.24 -1.27 16.99
N PRO A 125 -6.52 -0.92 17.23
CA PRO A 125 -7.58 -1.94 17.29
C PRO A 125 -7.74 -2.71 15.97
N LEU A 126 -7.38 -2.12 14.82
CA LEU A 126 -7.44 -2.77 13.52
C LEU A 126 -6.25 -3.71 13.25
N LEU A 127 -5.26 -3.72 14.13
CA LEU A 127 -4.11 -4.61 14.08
C LEU A 127 -4.22 -5.76 15.11
N ALA A 128 -5.32 -5.88 15.85
CA ALA A 128 -5.55 -6.99 16.77
C ALA A 128 -5.90 -8.29 16.01
N ASP A 129 -5.53 -9.44 16.57
CA ASP A 129 -5.90 -10.78 16.08
C ASP A 129 -5.56 -11.01 14.59
N LEU A 130 -4.36 -10.61 14.18
CA LEU A 130 -3.88 -10.85 12.82
C LEU A 130 -3.21 -12.23 12.69
N ASP A 131 -3.55 -12.93 11.61
CA ASP A 131 -2.72 -14.02 11.12
C ASP A 131 -1.43 -13.47 10.47
N THR A 132 -1.57 -12.48 9.61
CA THR A 132 -0.46 -11.94 8.84
C THR A 132 -0.39 -10.42 8.93
N LEU A 133 0.79 -9.90 9.26
CA LEU A 133 1.13 -8.49 9.18
C LEU A 133 2.23 -8.26 8.13
N VAL A 134 1.96 -7.42 7.13
CA VAL A 134 2.97 -6.87 6.23
C VAL A 134 3.28 -5.46 6.69
N LEU A 135 4.53 -5.20 7.10
CA LEU A 135 4.93 -3.95 7.77
C LEU A 135 6.15 -3.32 7.14
N ASP A 136 6.17 -2.00 7.10
CA ASP A 136 7.31 -1.19 6.68
C ASP A 136 8.57 -1.48 7.51
N ALA A 137 9.72 -1.65 6.84
CA ALA A 137 11.03 -1.71 7.49
C ALA A 137 12.15 -1.36 6.50
N LEU A 138 12.49 -0.09 6.41
CA LEU A 138 13.36 0.41 5.34
C LEU A 138 14.79 -0.13 5.41
N TRP A 139 15.44 -0.07 6.60
CA TRP A 139 16.83 -0.50 6.88
C TRP A 139 17.08 -0.59 8.39
N ASP A 140 18.35 -0.67 8.80
CA ASP A 140 18.69 -0.81 10.23
C ASP A 140 18.75 0.50 11.00
N GLU A 141 19.15 1.62 10.38
CA GLU A 141 19.28 2.90 11.06
C GLU A 141 17.92 3.64 11.14
N PRO A 142 17.75 4.55 12.11
CA PRO A 142 16.54 5.37 12.19
C PRO A 142 16.29 6.20 10.92
N HIS A 143 15.02 6.31 10.53
CA HIS A 143 14.58 7.13 9.40
C HIS A 143 13.41 8.03 9.79
N PRO A 144 13.34 9.28 9.30
CA PRO A 144 12.31 10.23 9.73
C PRO A 144 10.90 9.89 9.27
N THR A 145 10.74 9.00 8.28
CA THR A 145 9.44 8.68 7.68
C THR A 145 9.12 7.20 7.60
N HIS A 146 10.07 6.31 7.89
CA HIS A 146 9.91 4.86 7.83
C HIS A 146 10.32 4.22 9.16
N PHE A 147 9.74 3.09 9.48
CA PHE A 147 10.31 2.22 10.51
C PHE A 147 11.66 1.66 10.05
N ASN A 148 12.57 1.53 10.98
CA ASN A 148 13.71 0.64 10.81
C ASN A 148 13.36 -0.78 11.28
N VAL A 149 14.26 -1.74 11.05
CA VAL A 149 14.01 -3.14 11.44
C VAL A 149 13.71 -3.29 12.93
N ALA A 150 14.44 -2.59 13.81
CA ALA A 150 14.24 -2.68 15.26
C ALA A 150 12.85 -2.14 15.66
N GLN A 151 12.45 -0.99 15.14
CA GLN A 151 11.12 -0.40 15.40
C GLN A 151 9.98 -1.26 14.83
N ALA A 152 10.18 -1.86 13.65
CA ALA A 152 9.21 -2.80 13.09
C ALA A 152 9.04 -4.04 13.98
N LEU A 153 10.12 -4.57 14.57
CA LEU A 153 10.05 -5.67 15.53
C LEU A 153 9.30 -5.29 16.82
N GLU A 154 9.46 -4.06 17.33
CA GLU A 154 8.68 -3.55 18.47
C GLU A 154 7.17 -3.53 18.16
N VAL A 155 6.80 -3.10 16.94
CA VAL A 155 5.39 -3.15 16.49
C VAL A 155 4.90 -4.59 16.41
N ILE A 156 5.67 -5.50 15.83
CA ILE A 156 5.33 -6.92 15.71
C ILE A 156 5.18 -7.57 17.10
N GLU A 157 6.06 -7.26 18.04
CA GLU A 157 5.95 -7.73 19.44
C GLU A 157 4.67 -7.24 20.11
N ARG A 158 4.24 -6.01 19.82
CA ARG A 158 2.98 -5.48 20.37
C ARG A 158 1.74 -6.09 19.72
N VAL A 159 1.76 -6.31 18.41
CA VAL A 159 0.62 -6.84 17.63
C VAL A 159 0.46 -8.35 17.81
N GLN A 160 1.58 -9.07 17.96
CA GLN A 160 1.63 -10.54 18.09
C GLN A 160 0.95 -11.28 16.92
N PRO A 161 1.20 -10.94 15.66
CA PRO A 161 0.63 -11.68 14.54
C PRO A 161 1.24 -13.09 14.48
N ARG A 162 0.52 -14.05 13.91
CA ARG A 162 1.07 -15.41 13.74
C ARG A 162 2.32 -15.40 12.84
N ARG A 163 2.38 -14.48 11.87
CA ARG A 163 3.53 -14.24 10.99
C ARG A 163 3.60 -12.78 10.56
N ALA A 164 4.81 -12.30 10.32
CA ALA A 164 5.04 -10.95 9.81
C ALA A 164 6.02 -10.95 8.63
N PHE A 165 5.77 -10.05 7.70
CA PHE A 165 6.62 -9.81 6.55
C PHE A 165 7.06 -8.34 6.52
N LEU A 166 8.36 -8.11 6.53
CA LEU A 166 8.91 -6.77 6.40
C LEU A 166 9.00 -6.39 4.93
N THR A 167 8.42 -5.26 4.58
CA THR A 167 8.37 -4.74 3.21
C THR A 167 9.01 -3.36 3.09
N HIS A 168 9.05 -2.80 1.89
CA HIS A 168 9.68 -1.51 1.59
C HIS A 168 11.17 -1.46 1.94
N VAL A 169 11.83 -2.61 1.84
CA VAL A 169 13.25 -2.77 2.20
C VAL A 169 14.17 -2.11 1.17
N SER A 170 15.15 -1.36 1.64
CA SER A 170 16.13 -0.76 0.77
C SER A 170 17.25 -1.74 0.42
N HIS A 171 18.03 -1.41 -0.62
CA HIS A 171 19.23 -2.16 -1.04
C HIS A 171 20.34 -2.26 0.02
N ARG A 172 20.21 -1.54 1.15
CA ARG A 172 21.14 -1.60 2.27
C ARG A 172 20.96 -2.84 3.16
N LEU A 173 19.78 -3.48 3.07
CA LEU A 173 19.53 -4.73 3.78
C LEU A 173 19.92 -5.91 2.92
N ASP A 174 20.94 -6.68 3.36
CA ASP A 174 21.20 -8.00 2.78
C ASP A 174 20.07 -8.96 3.18
N TYR A 175 19.44 -9.58 2.19
CA TYR A 175 18.26 -10.44 2.39
C TYR A 175 18.56 -11.64 3.28
N ALA A 176 19.66 -12.35 3.02
CA ALA A 176 20.01 -13.58 3.73
C ALA A 176 20.47 -13.28 5.16
N ALA A 177 21.38 -12.32 5.32
CA ALA A 177 21.91 -11.92 6.63
C ALA A 177 20.81 -11.33 7.52
N THR A 178 19.90 -10.52 6.96
CA THR A 178 18.79 -9.97 7.73
C THR A 178 17.83 -11.07 8.17
N ASN A 179 17.39 -11.95 7.26
CA ASN A 179 16.52 -13.05 7.63
C ASN A 179 17.11 -14.01 8.68
N ALA A 180 18.44 -14.18 8.69
CA ALA A 180 19.12 -15.05 9.67
C ALA A 180 19.02 -14.52 11.10
N ARG A 181 18.82 -13.21 11.32
CA ARG A 181 18.71 -12.56 12.63
C ARG A 181 17.27 -12.21 13.05
N LEU A 182 16.29 -12.38 12.17
CA LEU A 182 14.88 -12.12 12.48
C LEU A 182 14.27 -13.27 13.31
N PRO A 183 13.26 -12.97 14.15
CA PRO A 183 12.49 -14.00 14.85
C PRO A 183 11.90 -15.03 13.88
N PRO A 184 11.64 -16.29 14.30
CA PRO A 184 11.19 -17.37 13.42
C PRO A 184 9.92 -17.10 12.62
N HIS A 185 9.03 -16.25 13.13
CA HIS A 185 7.76 -15.87 12.51
C HIS A 185 7.84 -14.57 11.68
N VAL A 186 9.02 -13.96 11.58
CA VAL A 186 9.26 -12.73 10.81
C VAL A 186 10.20 -13.00 9.64
N ARG A 187 9.88 -12.47 8.47
CA ARG A 187 10.70 -12.59 7.25
C ARG A 187 10.73 -11.27 6.49
N LEU A 188 11.79 -11.01 5.75
CA LEU A 188 11.75 -10.02 4.68
C LEU A 188 10.85 -10.51 3.54
N SER A 189 10.04 -9.62 2.98
CA SER A 189 9.32 -9.89 1.74
C SER A 189 10.27 -9.84 0.53
N HIS A 190 9.84 -10.40 -0.58
CA HIS A 190 10.52 -10.33 -1.88
C HIS A 190 9.48 -10.33 -2.99
N ASP A 191 9.88 -9.90 -4.19
CA ASP A 191 9.01 -9.93 -5.37
C ASP A 191 8.54 -11.36 -5.66
N GLY A 192 7.24 -11.51 -5.92
CA GLY A 192 6.62 -12.82 -6.16
C GLY A 192 6.35 -13.65 -4.90
N LEU A 193 6.55 -13.12 -3.69
CA LEU A 193 6.16 -13.81 -2.46
C LEU A 193 4.65 -14.03 -2.45
N ARG A 194 4.25 -15.29 -2.32
CA ARG A 194 2.85 -15.68 -2.12
C ARG A 194 2.62 -15.95 -0.64
N LEU A 195 1.65 -15.25 -0.07
CA LEU A 195 1.20 -15.52 1.30
C LEU A 195 0.33 -16.78 1.29
N PRO A 196 0.55 -17.71 2.22
CA PRO A 196 -0.22 -18.95 2.30
C PRO A 196 -1.63 -18.71 2.80
#